data_8e068e79e9cdf9f530039a250183ade8
#
_entry.id   8e068e79e9cdf9f530039a250183ade8
#
_cell.length_a   1.000
_cell.length_b   1.000
_cell.length_c   1.000
_cell.angle_alpha   90.00
_cell.angle_beta   90.00
_cell.angle_gamma   90.00
#
_symmetry.space_group_name_H-M   'P 1'
#
loop_
_entity.id
_entity.type
_entity.pdbx_description
1 polymer ?
#
loop_
_entity_poly.entity_id
_entity_poly.type
_entity_poly.pdbx_seq_one_letter_code
_entity_poly.pdbx_strand_id
1 'polypeptide(L)'
;MSLANTSSGTPVTTPTAPSGFDRALGALQSVGRSLMLPIAVLPAAALLLRFGQPELLNLPWMAAAGNAIFANLPMIFAVGIAIGLTGGEGAAALAGLVGFLVFIGVFNTLIPQVKGAPDPSINMGVLSGILMGLVSAGLYRRFYDIRLPDYLAFFGGKRFVPIITAFAALILGAIFGIIWPPIQQVEFSLGTGIVALGPLGTGIYGFLNRLLIPLGLHHVLNSYVWFQLGTYHGPHGVVTGDLNRYFAGDPTAGNFMAGFFPIMMFGLPAACFAMIRHANFPKVAAGILISAALTSFLTGVTEPIEFSFLFVAPVLFLIHAVLTGTSLAICTILGIRIGFGFSAGLTDYLLNFRAPNTTHPLLLLVVGLVYGVLYYFIFSFFITRFNLGTPGRGESSTGLAADWILPESQRGPRPAKKVAANGAATTRDSDDILAGEVLAALGGKANVQSLEGCITRLRLFVNDPAQIDEARLKSLGASGVIKRGKIVQVVMGTQSDRIATRMNRILKDRSTAEEVTQESEKVEE
;
A
#
# COMPACT_ATOMS: atom_id res chain seq x y z
N MET A 1 -31.60 -57.58 18.74
CA MET A 1 -30.22 -57.14 18.36
C MET A 1 -30.29 -55.70 17.94
N SER A 2 -29.96 -54.79 18.83
CA SER A 2 -30.04 -53.35 18.65
C SER A 2 -28.66 -52.85 18.16
N LEU A 3 -28.64 -52.22 17.01
CA LEU A 3 -27.45 -51.55 16.48
C LEU A 3 -27.42 -50.13 17.03
N ALA A 4 -26.50 -49.87 17.95
CA ALA A 4 -26.23 -48.56 18.47
C ALA A 4 -25.43 -47.75 17.44
N ASN A 5 -26.02 -46.65 16.98
CA ASN A 5 -25.41 -45.67 16.07
C ASN A 5 -24.58 -44.70 16.92
N THR A 6 -23.25 -44.85 16.96
CA THR A 6 -22.33 -43.90 17.59
C THR A 6 -21.96 -42.80 16.59
N SER A 7 -22.66 -41.69 16.64
CA SER A 7 -22.25 -40.47 15.96
C SER A 7 -21.10 -39.84 16.75
N SER A 8 -19.87 -39.96 16.24
CA SER A 8 -18.73 -39.21 16.72
C SER A 8 -18.84 -37.74 16.28
N GLY A 9 -19.41 -36.91 17.14
CA GLY A 9 -19.42 -35.46 16.96
C GLY A 9 -17.99 -34.92 17.13
N THR A 10 -17.39 -34.44 16.07
CA THR A 10 -16.18 -33.62 16.14
C THR A 10 -16.49 -32.34 16.93
N PRO A 11 -15.66 -31.96 17.92
CA PRO A 11 -15.91 -30.77 18.71
C PRO A 11 -15.82 -29.54 17.78
N VAL A 12 -16.92 -28.79 17.71
CA VAL A 12 -16.97 -27.47 17.09
C VAL A 12 -16.10 -26.54 17.95
N THR A 13 -14.88 -26.27 17.50
CA THR A 13 -14.03 -25.27 18.13
C THR A 13 -14.67 -23.90 17.93
N THR A 14 -15.21 -23.33 19.00
CA THR A 14 -15.63 -21.92 19.05
C THR A 14 -14.45 -21.03 18.63
N PRO A 15 -14.67 -20.06 17.70
CA PRO A 15 -13.60 -19.13 17.31
C PRO A 15 -13.17 -18.35 18.55
N THR A 16 -11.93 -18.50 18.97
CA THR A 16 -11.33 -17.69 20.04
C THR A 16 -11.35 -16.23 19.61
N ALA A 17 -11.81 -15.33 20.48
CA ALA A 17 -11.77 -13.89 20.23
C ALA A 17 -10.32 -13.48 19.88
N PRO A 18 -10.13 -12.56 18.90
CA PRO A 18 -8.79 -12.16 18.47
C PRO A 18 -7.99 -11.64 19.66
N SER A 19 -6.75 -12.12 19.80
CA SER A 19 -5.85 -11.71 20.88
C SER A 19 -5.56 -10.22 20.81
N GLY A 20 -5.10 -9.62 21.92
CA GLY A 20 -4.67 -8.20 21.92
C GLY A 20 -3.61 -7.93 20.85
N PHE A 21 -2.71 -8.89 20.62
CA PHE A 21 -1.70 -8.82 19.57
C PHE A 21 -2.31 -8.81 18.16
N ASP A 22 -3.29 -9.66 17.86
CA ASP A 22 -3.96 -9.69 16.55
C ASP A 22 -4.70 -8.39 16.25
N ARG A 23 -5.31 -7.78 17.27
CA ARG A 23 -5.97 -6.46 17.16
C ARG A 23 -4.97 -5.35 16.88
N ALA A 24 -3.84 -5.32 17.59
CA ALA A 24 -2.78 -4.34 17.36
C ALA A 24 -2.18 -4.49 15.96
N LEU A 25 -1.88 -5.73 15.55
CA LEU A 25 -1.37 -6.03 14.22
C LEU A 25 -2.34 -5.62 13.11
N GLY A 26 -3.64 -5.89 13.27
CA GLY A 26 -4.69 -5.48 12.34
C GLY A 26 -4.81 -3.95 12.23
N ALA A 27 -4.69 -3.23 13.34
CA ALA A 27 -4.66 -1.77 13.36
C ALA A 27 -3.44 -1.22 12.60
N LEU A 28 -2.24 -1.75 12.87
CA LEU A 28 -1.01 -1.37 12.17
C LEU A 28 -1.11 -1.61 10.65
N GLN A 29 -1.64 -2.76 10.25
CA GLN A 29 -1.87 -3.07 8.83
C GLN A 29 -2.87 -2.12 8.17
N SER A 30 -3.89 -1.67 8.91
CA SER A 30 -4.84 -0.68 8.40
C SER A 30 -4.18 0.68 8.18
N VAL A 31 -3.32 1.11 9.11
CA VAL A 31 -2.51 2.32 8.96
C VAL A 31 -1.58 2.20 7.74
N GLY A 32 -0.83 1.10 7.63
CA GLY A 32 0.06 0.86 6.48
C GLY A 32 -0.67 0.95 5.13
N ARG A 33 -1.88 0.37 5.04
CA ARG A 33 -2.71 0.46 3.83
C ARG A 33 -3.19 1.88 3.54
N SER A 34 -3.53 2.65 4.57
CA SER A 34 -4.01 4.04 4.38
C SER A 34 -2.90 4.98 3.90
N LEU A 35 -1.62 4.64 4.11
CA LEU A 35 -0.47 5.37 3.59
C LEU A 35 -0.30 5.22 2.08
N MET A 36 -0.86 4.18 1.45
CA MET A 36 -0.72 3.97 0.00
C MET A 36 -1.34 5.11 -0.82
N LEU A 37 -2.47 5.68 -0.36
CA LEU A 37 -3.16 6.72 -1.11
C LEU A 37 -2.33 8.02 -1.23
N PRO A 38 -1.81 8.62 -0.14
CA PRO A 38 -0.93 9.78 -0.24
C PRO A 38 0.40 9.47 -0.96
N ILE A 39 0.96 8.27 -0.80
CA ILE A 39 2.18 7.86 -1.50
C ILE A 39 1.98 7.79 -3.02
N ALA A 40 0.79 7.41 -3.49
CA ALA A 40 0.48 7.33 -4.92
C ALA A 40 0.56 8.69 -5.66
N VAL A 41 0.65 9.81 -4.94
CA VAL A 41 0.87 11.15 -5.52
C VAL A 41 2.35 11.41 -5.84
N LEU A 42 3.28 10.72 -5.15
CA LEU A 42 4.72 10.96 -5.28
C LEU A 42 5.25 10.79 -6.72
N PRO A 43 4.81 9.82 -7.54
CA PRO A 43 5.26 9.71 -8.94
C PRO A 43 5.03 10.99 -9.74
N ALA A 44 3.84 11.58 -9.62
CA ALA A 44 3.52 12.82 -10.32
C ALA A 44 4.39 13.98 -9.83
N ALA A 45 4.57 14.11 -8.52
CA ALA A 45 5.43 15.13 -7.92
C ALA A 45 6.88 14.99 -8.40
N ALA A 46 7.39 13.76 -8.40
CA ALA A 46 8.76 13.46 -8.83
C ALA A 46 8.99 13.76 -10.32
N LEU A 47 8.07 13.34 -11.19
CA LEU A 47 8.16 13.63 -12.62
C LEU A 47 8.16 15.14 -12.90
N LEU A 48 7.24 15.88 -12.28
CA LEU A 48 7.16 17.34 -12.43
C LEU A 48 8.45 18.01 -11.93
N LEU A 49 8.94 17.59 -10.75
CA LEU A 49 10.16 18.13 -10.19
C LEU A 49 11.36 17.87 -11.11
N ARG A 50 11.51 16.63 -11.58
CA ARG A 50 12.68 16.21 -12.37
C ARG A 50 12.68 16.79 -13.78
N PHE A 51 11.56 16.71 -14.50
CA PHE A 51 11.49 17.33 -15.83
C PHE A 51 11.70 18.84 -15.79
N GLY A 52 11.34 19.50 -14.69
CA GLY A 52 11.55 20.94 -14.51
C GLY A 52 13.01 21.36 -14.27
N GLN A 53 13.92 20.43 -13.95
CA GLN A 53 15.32 20.74 -13.60
C GLN A 53 16.13 21.25 -14.80
N PRO A 54 17.16 22.11 -14.54
CA PRO A 54 17.98 22.72 -15.62
C PRO A 54 18.68 21.70 -16.52
N GLU A 55 19.08 20.55 -15.95
CA GLU A 55 19.78 19.50 -16.71
C GLU A 55 18.84 18.60 -17.55
N LEU A 56 17.51 18.81 -17.49
CA LEU A 56 16.52 18.12 -18.32
C LEU A 56 15.80 19.10 -19.26
N LEU A 57 14.57 19.53 -18.92
CA LEU A 57 13.80 20.43 -19.77
C LEU A 57 13.97 21.91 -19.43
N ASN A 58 14.59 22.21 -18.28
CA ASN A 58 14.79 23.58 -17.77
C ASN A 58 13.48 24.40 -17.72
N LEU A 59 12.44 23.84 -17.11
CA LEU A 59 11.12 24.46 -16.95
C LEU A 59 10.85 24.76 -15.47
N PRO A 60 11.26 25.95 -14.96
CA PRO A 60 11.16 26.28 -13.53
C PRO A 60 9.75 26.18 -12.95
N TRP A 61 8.72 26.49 -13.75
CA TRP A 61 7.32 26.36 -13.33
C TRP A 61 6.91 24.89 -13.08
N MET A 62 7.46 23.96 -13.84
CA MET A 62 7.22 22.51 -13.66
C MET A 62 7.93 22.02 -12.40
N ALA A 63 9.18 22.44 -12.18
CA ALA A 63 9.89 22.14 -10.93
C ALA A 63 9.15 22.71 -9.71
N ALA A 64 8.64 23.93 -9.80
CA ALA A 64 7.85 24.57 -8.75
C ALA A 64 6.56 23.79 -8.43
N ALA A 65 5.87 23.27 -9.46
CA ALA A 65 4.68 22.44 -9.28
C ALA A 65 5.00 21.12 -8.54
N GLY A 66 6.10 20.45 -8.90
CA GLY A 66 6.56 19.25 -8.18
C GLY A 66 6.94 19.57 -6.73
N ASN A 67 7.70 20.64 -6.50
CA ASN A 67 8.08 21.10 -5.16
C ASN A 67 6.85 21.46 -4.31
N ALA A 68 5.81 22.04 -4.87
CA ALA A 68 4.58 22.35 -4.13
C ALA A 68 3.92 21.10 -3.55
N ILE A 69 3.96 19.98 -4.26
CA ILE A 69 3.46 18.69 -3.74
C ILE A 69 4.35 18.21 -2.60
N PHE A 70 5.68 18.19 -2.77
CA PHE A 70 6.62 17.73 -1.74
C PHE A 70 6.55 18.60 -0.48
N ALA A 71 6.45 19.92 -0.60
CA ALA A 71 6.32 20.84 0.53
C ALA A 71 5.02 20.63 1.34
N ASN A 72 3.95 20.15 0.70
CA ASN A 72 2.65 19.91 1.33
C ASN A 72 2.39 18.42 1.64
N LEU A 73 3.42 17.56 1.57
CA LEU A 73 3.26 16.13 1.88
C LEU A 73 2.60 15.87 3.24
N PRO A 74 2.96 16.54 4.34
CA PRO A 74 2.31 16.31 5.63
C PRO A 74 0.79 16.51 5.57
N MET A 75 0.33 17.54 4.88
CA MET A 75 -1.11 17.80 4.68
C MET A 75 -1.77 16.74 3.81
N ILE A 76 -1.10 16.33 2.73
CA ILE A 76 -1.58 15.26 1.83
C ILE A 76 -1.71 13.94 2.60
N PHE A 77 -0.75 13.64 3.51
CA PHE A 77 -0.83 12.45 4.37
C PHE A 77 -1.98 12.54 5.38
N ALA A 78 -2.24 13.71 5.98
CA ALA A 78 -3.37 13.88 6.89
C ALA A 78 -4.70 13.57 6.21
N VAL A 79 -4.92 14.14 5.02
CA VAL A 79 -6.12 13.93 4.23
C VAL A 79 -6.21 12.48 3.72
N GLY A 80 -5.12 11.95 3.14
CA GLY A 80 -5.11 10.62 2.54
C GLY A 80 -5.33 9.50 3.55
N ILE A 81 -4.74 9.60 4.75
CA ILE A 81 -4.95 8.63 5.84
C ILE A 81 -6.39 8.71 6.38
N ALA A 82 -6.91 9.92 6.57
CA ALA A 82 -8.29 10.10 7.01
C ALA A 82 -9.28 9.44 6.05
N ILE A 83 -9.09 9.63 4.73
CA ILE A 83 -9.88 8.99 3.67
C ILE A 83 -9.69 7.46 3.70
N GLY A 84 -8.45 7.00 3.72
CA GLY A 84 -8.12 5.57 3.64
C GLY A 84 -8.67 4.75 4.81
N LEU A 85 -8.72 5.33 6.01
CA LEU A 85 -9.23 4.68 7.21
C LEU A 85 -10.76 4.76 7.37
N THR A 86 -11.44 5.64 6.61
CA THR A 86 -12.89 5.86 6.72
C THR A 86 -13.68 5.43 5.49
N GLY A 87 -13.04 4.69 4.56
CA GLY A 87 -13.71 4.17 3.37
C GLY A 87 -14.12 5.24 2.37
N GLY A 88 -13.35 6.33 2.24
CA GLY A 88 -13.59 7.37 1.24
C GLY A 88 -14.44 8.54 1.73
N GLU A 89 -14.65 8.69 3.03
CA GLU A 89 -15.54 9.72 3.59
C GLU A 89 -14.97 11.14 3.51
N GLY A 90 -15.66 12.01 2.76
CA GLY A 90 -15.23 13.40 2.54
C GLY A 90 -15.19 14.25 3.83
N ALA A 91 -16.09 14.00 4.79
CA ALA A 91 -16.08 14.69 6.08
C ALA A 91 -14.81 14.37 6.89
N ALA A 92 -14.31 13.13 6.81
CA ALA A 92 -13.06 12.75 7.44
C ALA A 92 -11.86 13.41 6.74
N ALA A 93 -11.90 13.54 5.41
CA ALA A 93 -10.90 14.25 4.63
C ALA A 93 -10.78 15.72 5.06
N LEU A 94 -11.93 16.41 5.14
CA LEU A 94 -12.00 17.80 5.60
C LEU A 94 -11.52 17.93 7.05
N ALA A 95 -11.89 16.99 7.93
CA ALA A 95 -11.41 16.97 9.30
C ALA A 95 -9.88 16.78 9.37
N GLY A 96 -9.31 15.92 8.51
CA GLY A 96 -7.86 15.74 8.38
C GLY A 96 -7.15 17.02 7.98
N LEU A 97 -7.68 17.73 6.99
CA LEU A 97 -7.14 19.01 6.53
C LEU A 97 -7.21 20.07 7.64
N VAL A 98 -8.40 20.29 8.20
CA VAL A 98 -8.62 21.29 9.26
C VAL A 98 -7.75 20.96 10.49
N GLY A 99 -7.75 19.71 10.91
CA GLY A 99 -6.94 19.26 12.04
C GLY A 99 -5.45 19.50 11.80
N PHE A 100 -4.93 19.20 10.62
CA PHE A 100 -3.53 19.45 10.28
C PHE A 100 -3.20 20.95 10.33
N LEU A 101 -4.04 21.80 9.74
CA LEU A 101 -3.79 23.25 9.73
C LEU A 101 -3.81 23.86 11.14
N VAL A 102 -4.75 23.45 12.00
CA VAL A 102 -4.81 23.89 13.40
C VAL A 102 -3.59 23.36 14.17
N PHE A 103 -3.28 22.07 14.03
CA PHE A 103 -2.14 21.45 14.69
C PHE A 103 -0.83 22.18 14.37
N ILE A 104 -0.52 22.38 13.09
CA ILE A 104 0.75 22.99 12.68
C ILE A 104 0.82 24.47 13.07
N GLY A 105 -0.32 25.18 13.03
CA GLY A 105 -0.39 26.56 13.51
C GLY A 105 -0.04 26.70 14.98
N VAL A 106 -0.62 25.84 15.84
CA VAL A 106 -0.33 25.84 17.28
C VAL A 106 1.09 25.34 17.56
N PHE A 107 1.48 24.24 16.93
CA PHE A 107 2.84 23.66 17.06
C PHE A 107 3.93 24.72 16.79
N ASN A 108 3.83 25.41 15.64
CA ASN A 108 4.81 26.42 15.23
C ASN A 108 4.88 27.64 16.18
N THR A 109 3.83 27.89 16.95
CA THR A 109 3.83 29.00 17.94
C THR A 109 4.58 28.62 19.23
N LEU A 110 4.62 27.32 19.56
CA LEU A 110 5.12 26.82 20.84
C LEU A 110 6.54 26.25 20.78
N ILE A 111 7.02 25.87 19.59
CA ILE A 111 8.43 25.46 19.42
C ILE A 111 9.37 26.66 19.63
N PRO A 112 10.66 26.43 19.93
CA PRO A 112 11.67 27.46 19.99
C PRO A 112 11.63 28.40 18.79
N GLN A 113 11.84 29.69 19.05
CA GLN A 113 11.80 30.74 18.03
C GLN A 113 13.22 31.23 17.73
N VAL A 114 13.53 31.39 16.44
CA VAL A 114 14.80 31.98 15.96
C VAL A 114 14.46 33.25 15.18
N LYS A 115 14.99 34.38 15.64
CA LYS A 115 14.71 35.72 15.05
C LYS A 115 13.21 36.04 14.93
N GLY A 116 12.39 35.59 15.88
CA GLY A 116 10.94 35.85 15.89
C GLY A 116 10.11 34.98 14.96
N ALA A 117 10.69 33.95 14.36
CA ALA A 117 10.00 32.93 13.59
C ALA A 117 10.24 31.53 14.19
N PRO A 118 9.35 30.56 13.94
CA PRO A 118 9.57 29.17 14.34
C PRO A 118 10.94 28.67 13.87
N ASP A 119 11.66 27.93 14.74
CA ASP A 119 12.94 27.32 14.35
C ASP A 119 12.72 26.33 13.20
N PRO A 120 13.24 26.61 11.98
CA PRO A 120 13.01 25.77 10.82
C PRO A 120 13.65 24.38 10.94
N SER A 121 14.56 24.18 11.89
CA SER A 121 15.17 22.89 12.17
C SER A 121 14.25 21.96 12.96
N ILE A 122 13.21 22.51 13.64
CA ILE A 122 12.25 21.74 14.43
C ILE A 122 10.99 21.50 13.59
N ASN A 123 10.83 20.29 13.09
CA ASN A 123 9.74 19.93 12.20
C ASN A 123 9.31 18.47 12.38
N MET A 124 8.03 18.24 12.56
CA MET A 124 7.48 16.88 12.59
C MET A 124 7.32 16.28 11.19
N GLY A 125 7.44 17.05 10.13
CA GLY A 125 7.30 16.58 8.76
C GLY A 125 6.04 15.76 8.54
N VAL A 126 6.17 14.67 7.81
CA VAL A 126 5.06 13.75 7.46
C VAL A 126 4.41 13.10 8.70
N LEU A 127 5.15 12.98 9.83
CA LEU A 127 4.58 12.42 11.08
C LEU A 127 3.42 13.26 11.62
N SER A 128 3.47 14.58 11.48
CA SER A 128 2.35 15.45 11.84
C SER A 128 1.09 15.14 11.02
N GLY A 129 1.28 14.88 9.73
CA GLY A 129 0.19 14.47 8.83
C GLY A 129 -0.37 13.09 9.19
N ILE A 130 0.50 12.13 9.46
CA ILE A 130 0.09 10.78 9.91
C ILE A 130 -0.71 10.89 11.21
N LEU A 131 -0.22 11.62 12.19
CA LEU A 131 -0.89 11.83 13.47
C LEU A 131 -2.29 12.41 13.26
N MET A 132 -2.40 13.51 12.52
CA MET A 132 -3.69 14.17 12.32
C MET A 132 -4.66 13.36 11.46
N GLY A 133 -4.16 12.60 10.49
CA GLY A 133 -4.97 11.66 9.72
C GLY A 133 -5.58 10.55 10.58
N LEU A 134 -4.79 9.97 11.49
CA LEU A 134 -5.23 8.95 12.44
C LEU A 134 -6.27 9.52 13.42
N VAL A 135 -6.00 10.68 13.99
CA VAL A 135 -6.92 11.37 14.93
C VAL A 135 -8.24 11.69 14.24
N SER A 136 -8.20 12.25 13.03
CA SER A 136 -9.40 12.58 12.25
C SER A 136 -10.25 11.36 11.93
N ALA A 137 -9.62 10.27 11.50
CA ALA A 137 -10.30 9.01 11.23
C ALA A 137 -10.93 8.41 12.52
N GLY A 138 -10.21 8.47 13.65
CA GLY A 138 -10.70 8.02 14.95
C GLY A 138 -11.91 8.82 15.42
N LEU A 139 -11.83 10.15 15.33
CA LEU A 139 -12.92 11.05 15.69
C LEU A 139 -14.10 10.91 14.73
N TYR A 140 -13.86 10.72 13.42
CA TYR A 140 -14.93 10.42 12.47
C TYR A 140 -15.70 9.16 12.89
N ARG A 141 -15.02 8.04 13.11
CA ARG A 141 -15.66 6.78 13.52
C ARG A 141 -16.48 6.90 14.81
N ARG A 142 -16.08 7.81 15.70
CA ARG A 142 -16.74 8.01 17.00
C ARG A 142 -17.92 8.97 16.93
N PHE A 143 -17.88 10.00 16.05
CA PHE A 143 -18.77 11.15 16.10
C PHE A 143 -19.54 11.42 14.80
N TYR A 144 -19.42 10.58 13.75
CA TYR A 144 -20.09 10.81 12.47
C TYR A 144 -21.62 10.83 12.55
N ASP A 145 -22.21 10.22 13.59
CA ASP A 145 -23.66 10.14 13.82
C ASP A 145 -24.09 10.78 15.16
N ILE A 146 -23.31 11.76 15.64
CA ILE A 146 -23.62 12.42 16.91
C ILE A 146 -24.88 13.27 16.79
N ARG A 147 -25.80 13.10 17.75
CA ARG A 147 -26.99 13.97 17.91
C ARG A 147 -26.68 15.05 18.93
N LEU A 148 -26.80 16.29 18.52
CA LEU A 148 -26.68 17.47 19.38
C LEU A 148 -28.06 17.99 19.75
N PRO A 149 -28.19 18.78 20.84
CA PRO A 149 -29.43 19.46 21.16
C PRO A 149 -29.96 20.30 19.98
N ASP A 150 -31.27 20.51 19.91
CA ASP A 150 -31.95 21.13 18.76
C ASP A 150 -31.34 22.47 18.31
N TYR A 151 -30.93 23.30 19.28
CA TYR A 151 -30.28 24.59 18.96
C TYR A 151 -28.87 24.47 18.36
N LEU A 152 -28.26 23.30 18.43
CA LEU A 152 -26.97 22.94 17.80
C LEU A 152 -27.11 21.88 16.72
N ALA A 153 -28.34 21.47 16.38
CA ALA A 153 -28.59 20.35 15.45
C ALA A 153 -27.92 20.55 14.09
N PHE A 154 -27.77 21.80 13.62
CA PHE A 154 -27.02 22.12 12.39
C PHE A 154 -25.58 21.61 12.40
N PHE A 155 -24.92 21.58 13.54
CA PHE A 155 -23.56 21.12 13.72
C PHE A 155 -23.45 19.62 14.01
N GLY A 156 -24.57 18.90 14.10
CA GLY A 156 -24.60 17.45 14.38
C GLY A 156 -24.14 16.57 13.21
N GLY A 157 -24.01 15.28 13.49
CA GLY A 157 -23.60 14.29 12.51
C GLY A 157 -22.21 14.53 11.95
N LYS A 158 -22.03 14.27 10.66
CA LYS A 158 -20.73 14.40 9.96
C LYS A 158 -20.12 15.81 10.02
N ARG A 159 -20.95 16.86 10.23
CA ARG A 159 -20.48 18.26 10.34
C ARG A 159 -19.74 18.53 11.64
N PHE A 160 -20.03 17.76 12.69
CA PHE A 160 -19.35 17.88 13.98
C PHE A 160 -17.89 17.41 13.92
N VAL A 161 -17.56 16.50 13.02
CA VAL A 161 -16.24 15.85 12.97
C VAL A 161 -15.10 16.86 12.72
N PRO A 162 -15.14 17.76 11.74
CA PRO A 162 -14.10 18.79 11.59
C PRO A 162 -13.97 19.70 12.82
N ILE A 163 -15.08 20.01 13.49
CA ILE A 163 -15.10 20.87 14.68
C ILE A 163 -14.35 20.20 15.84
N ILE A 164 -14.74 18.99 16.20
CA ILE A 164 -14.08 18.26 17.30
C ILE A 164 -12.62 17.93 16.96
N THR A 165 -12.31 17.71 15.69
CA THR A 165 -10.94 17.50 15.24
C THR A 165 -10.09 18.76 15.40
N ALA A 166 -10.63 19.95 15.13
CA ALA A 166 -9.95 21.21 15.39
C ALA A 166 -9.61 21.40 16.88
N PHE A 167 -10.54 21.10 17.78
CA PHE A 167 -10.28 21.13 19.22
C PHE A 167 -9.21 20.10 19.64
N ALA A 168 -9.29 18.88 19.13
CA ALA A 168 -8.26 17.87 19.40
C ALA A 168 -6.89 18.30 18.85
N ALA A 169 -6.85 18.88 17.67
CA ALA A 169 -5.64 19.39 17.04
C ALA A 169 -5.00 20.55 17.82
N LEU A 170 -5.81 21.45 18.39
CA LEU A 170 -5.33 22.53 19.26
C LEU A 170 -4.61 21.96 20.48
N ILE A 171 -5.22 20.98 21.15
CA ILE A 171 -4.62 20.33 22.33
C ILE A 171 -3.35 19.58 21.96
N LEU A 172 -3.40 18.77 20.88
CA LEU A 172 -2.26 18.00 20.41
C LEU A 172 -1.14 18.91 19.90
N GLY A 173 -1.46 20.00 19.20
CA GLY A 173 -0.48 20.98 18.76
C GLY A 173 0.25 21.63 19.95
N ALA A 174 -0.48 21.92 21.03
CA ALA A 174 0.12 22.44 22.25
C ALA A 174 1.03 21.40 22.93
N ILE A 175 0.59 20.16 23.06
CA ILE A 175 1.37 19.08 23.65
C ILE A 175 2.64 18.84 22.83
N PHE A 176 2.50 18.63 21.53
CA PHE A 176 3.65 18.33 20.65
C PHE A 176 4.58 19.53 20.47
N GLY A 177 4.10 20.75 20.49
CA GLY A 177 4.95 21.94 20.47
C GLY A 177 5.96 21.97 21.62
N ILE A 178 5.59 21.38 22.77
CA ILE A 178 6.47 21.30 23.95
C ILE A 178 7.31 20.02 23.94
N ILE A 179 6.70 18.87 23.67
CA ILE A 179 7.40 17.58 23.82
C ILE A 179 8.21 17.16 22.57
N TRP A 180 7.89 17.72 21.39
CA TRP A 180 8.55 17.31 20.15
C TRP A 180 10.05 17.68 20.09
N PRO A 181 10.50 18.88 20.48
CA PRO A 181 11.90 19.23 20.39
C PRO A 181 12.85 18.22 21.06
N PRO A 182 12.62 17.75 22.30
CA PRO A 182 13.45 16.69 22.87
C PRO A 182 13.27 15.32 22.17
N ILE A 183 12.08 14.99 21.67
CA ILE A 183 11.87 13.77 20.90
C ILE A 183 12.68 13.81 19.61
N GLN A 184 12.65 14.93 18.89
CA GLN A 184 13.42 15.12 17.66
C GLN A 184 14.94 15.05 17.91
N GLN A 185 15.44 15.49 19.06
CA GLN A 185 16.85 15.31 19.40
C GLN A 185 17.23 13.84 19.55
N VAL A 186 16.38 13.03 20.18
CA VAL A 186 16.58 11.57 20.27
C VAL A 186 16.51 10.95 18.88
N GLU A 187 15.51 11.31 18.08
CA GLU A 187 15.35 10.87 16.71
C GLU A 187 16.58 11.21 15.85
N PHE A 188 17.08 12.44 15.95
CA PHE A 188 18.29 12.89 15.27
C PHE A 188 19.52 12.09 15.71
N SER A 189 19.68 11.83 17.01
CA SER A 189 20.78 11.02 17.54
C SER A 189 20.73 9.57 17.03
N LEU A 190 19.55 8.96 16.97
CA LEU A 190 19.35 7.64 16.39
C LEU A 190 19.66 7.66 14.89
N GLY A 191 19.16 8.66 14.17
CA GLY A 191 19.40 8.84 12.75
C GLY A 191 20.89 9.02 12.42
N THR A 192 21.59 9.88 13.16
CA THR A 192 23.05 10.05 13.00
C THR A 192 23.80 8.78 13.35
N GLY A 193 23.34 8.01 14.34
CA GLY A 193 23.87 6.69 14.65
C GLY A 193 23.75 5.72 13.48
N ILE A 194 22.57 5.65 12.84
CA ILE A 194 22.34 4.80 11.66
C ILE A 194 23.20 5.26 10.48
N VAL A 195 23.31 6.57 10.23
CA VAL A 195 24.18 7.11 9.19
C VAL A 195 25.65 6.83 9.48
N ALA A 196 26.07 6.94 10.74
CA ALA A 196 27.45 6.66 11.17
C ALA A 196 27.85 5.18 11.01
N LEU A 197 26.89 4.25 11.04
CA LEU A 197 27.13 2.85 10.69
C LEU A 197 27.47 2.66 9.20
N GLY A 198 27.31 3.69 8.37
CA GLY A 198 27.64 3.66 6.95
C GLY A 198 26.98 2.51 6.22
N PRO A 199 27.75 1.61 5.57
CA PRO A 199 27.20 0.48 4.83
C PRO A 199 26.34 -0.47 5.67
N LEU A 200 26.67 -0.65 6.95
CA LEU A 200 25.87 -1.49 7.84
C LEU A 200 24.49 -0.85 8.11
N GLY A 201 24.43 0.47 8.31
CA GLY A 201 23.18 1.20 8.53
C GLY A 201 22.25 1.14 7.32
N THR A 202 22.77 1.36 6.12
CA THR A 202 21.98 1.20 4.88
C THR A 202 21.54 -0.24 4.67
N GLY A 203 22.40 -1.21 5.00
CA GLY A 203 22.07 -2.64 4.93
C GLY A 203 20.94 -3.05 5.87
N ILE A 204 20.99 -2.61 7.14
CA ILE A 204 19.93 -2.86 8.12
C ILE A 204 18.60 -2.23 7.64
N TYR A 205 18.65 -1.01 7.15
CA TYR A 205 17.46 -0.36 6.59
C TYR A 205 16.85 -1.16 5.45
N GLY A 206 17.64 -1.58 4.46
CA GLY A 206 17.16 -2.36 3.32
C GLY A 206 16.55 -3.70 3.73
N PHE A 207 17.18 -4.40 4.68
CA PHE A 207 16.66 -5.65 5.25
C PHE A 207 15.32 -5.45 5.96
N LEU A 208 15.24 -4.49 6.88
CA LEU A 208 14.02 -4.20 7.63
C LEU A 208 12.90 -3.69 6.71
N ASN A 209 13.25 -2.87 5.71
CA ASN A 209 12.29 -2.39 4.73
C ASN A 209 11.53 -3.55 4.07
N ARG A 210 12.24 -4.58 3.58
CA ARG A 210 11.60 -5.76 2.99
C ARG A 210 10.84 -6.58 4.01
N LEU A 211 11.42 -6.83 5.19
CA LEU A 211 10.79 -7.62 6.23
C LEU A 211 9.45 -7.04 6.69
N LEU A 212 9.28 -5.72 6.61
CA LEU A 212 8.07 -5.02 7.02
C LEU A 212 6.98 -4.94 5.92
N ILE A 213 7.26 -5.35 4.68
CA ILE A 213 6.28 -5.33 3.57
C ILE A 213 5.01 -6.15 3.87
N PRO A 214 5.08 -7.38 4.41
CA PRO A 214 3.88 -8.17 4.71
C PRO A 214 2.91 -7.46 5.66
N LEU A 215 3.45 -6.60 6.52
CA LEU A 215 2.70 -5.81 7.49
C LEU A 215 2.24 -4.45 6.93
N GLY A 216 2.77 -4.03 5.78
CA GLY A 216 2.57 -2.68 5.23
C GLY A 216 3.35 -1.58 5.99
N LEU A 217 4.21 -1.96 6.94
CA LEU A 217 4.92 -1.02 7.80
C LEU A 217 6.18 -0.43 7.18
N HIS A 218 6.65 -0.98 6.06
CA HIS A 218 7.78 -0.43 5.30
C HIS A 218 7.53 1.03 4.88
N HIS A 219 6.28 1.43 4.64
CA HIS A 219 5.93 2.81 4.34
C HIS A 219 6.19 3.76 5.52
N VAL A 220 5.98 3.31 6.76
CA VAL A 220 6.31 4.10 7.95
C VAL A 220 7.83 4.32 8.05
N LEU A 221 8.59 3.24 7.86
CA LEU A 221 10.05 3.31 7.85
C LEU A 221 10.58 4.21 6.72
N ASN A 222 10.00 4.09 5.52
CA ASN A 222 10.33 4.94 4.38
C ASN A 222 10.02 6.41 4.66
N SER A 223 8.87 6.71 5.26
CA SER A 223 8.49 8.09 5.60
C SER A 223 9.51 8.76 6.51
N TYR A 224 10.07 8.01 7.45
CA TYR A 224 11.15 8.50 8.28
C TYR A 224 12.44 8.73 7.47
N VAL A 225 12.94 7.71 6.79
CA VAL A 225 14.22 7.78 6.07
C VAL A 225 14.21 8.80 4.94
N TRP A 226 13.13 8.84 4.15
CA TRP A 226 13.04 9.69 2.97
C TRP A 226 12.76 11.16 3.30
N PHE A 227 12.01 11.44 4.37
CA PHE A 227 11.53 12.80 4.66
C PHE A 227 12.09 13.42 5.93
N GLN A 228 12.74 12.65 6.81
CA GLN A 228 13.20 13.16 8.11
C GLN A 228 14.68 12.85 8.42
N LEU A 229 15.24 11.73 7.96
CA LEU A 229 16.59 11.30 8.29
C LEU A 229 17.65 12.28 7.81
N GLY A 230 18.38 12.88 8.76
CA GLY A 230 19.46 13.82 8.51
C GLY A 230 18.97 15.23 8.14
N THR A 231 19.87 16.20 8.24
CA THR A 231 19.58 17.62 7.97
C THR A 231 20.61 18.18 7.01
N TYR A 232 20.16 19.00 6.06
CA TYR A 232 21.00 19.74 5.12
C TYR A 232 20.59 21.20 5.09
N HIS A 233 21.61 22.07 5.25
CA HIS A 233 21.44 23.51 5.13
C HIS A 233 21.78 23.94 3.70
N GLY A 234 20.82 23.83 2.81
CA GLY A 234 20.98 24.16 1.40
C GLY A 234 20.75 25.65 1.09
N PRO A 235 20.96 26.05 -0.18
CA PRO A 235 20.76 27.44 -0.61
C PRO A 235 19.33 27.97 -0.43
N HIS A 236 18.35 27.05 -0.39
CA HIS A 236 16.91 27.37 -0.31
C HIS A 236 16.32 27.12 1.09
N GLY A 237 17.18 26.88 2.09
CA GLY A 237 16.77 26.64 3.47
C GLY A 237 17.17 25.26 4.01
N VAL A 238 16.62 24.91 5.17
CA VAL A 238 16.88 23.64 5.84
C VAL A 238 15.94 22.57 5.30
N VAL A 239 16.50 21.44 4.89
CA VAL A 239 15.76 20.26 4.42
C VAL A 239 16.19 19.02 5.19
N THR A 240 15.24 18.10 5.42
CA THR A 240 15.45 16.83 6.10
C THR A 240 15.01 15.66 5.22
N GLY A 241 15.53 14.46 5.50
CA GLY A 241 15.22 13.24 4.78
C GLY A 241 16.11 13.00 3.57
N ASP A 242 16.51 11.74 3.37
CA ASP A 242 17.47 11.37 2.30
C ASP A 242 16.98 11.75 0.90
N LEU A 243 15.67 11.64 0.64
CA LEU A 243 15.04 12.01 -0.63
C LEU A 243 15.06 13.54 -0.83
N ASN A 244 14.57 14.31 0.12
CA ASN A 244 14.50 15.76 -0.01
C ASN A 244 15.90 16.38 -0.07
N ARG A 245 16.83 15.88 0.74
CA ARG A 245 18.25 16.30 0.76
C ARG A 245 18.92 16.02 -0.59
N TYR A 246 18.64 14.86 -1.18
CA TYR A 246 19.16 14.54 -2.52
C TYR A 246 18.69 15.55 -3.57
N PHE A 247 17.39 15.88 -3.61
CA PHE A 247 16.86 16.86 -4.56
C PHE A 247 17.26 18.31 -4.22
N ALA A 248 17.59 18.59 -2.97
CA ALA A 248 18.11 19.90 -2.54
C ALA A 248 19.61 20.10 -2.83
N GLY A 249 20.30 19.12 -3.37
CA GLY A 249 21.69 19.22 -3.74
C GLY A 249 22.69 18.76 -2.67
N ASP A 250 22.27 18.03 -1.63
CA ASP A 250 23.16 17.49 -0.61
C ASP A 250 24.05 16.37 -1.21
N PRO A 251 25.39 16.57 -1.27
CA PRO A 251 26.28 15.58 -1.84
C PRO A 251 26.43 14.29 -0.99
N THR A 252 25.82 14.24 0.21
CA THR A 252 25.87 13.07 1.09
C THR A 252 24.60 12.22 1.02
N ALA A 253 23.54 12.73 0.40
CA ALA A 253 22.25 12.04 0.26
C ALA A 253 22.24 11.02 -0.89
N GLY A 254 21.25 10.11 -0.87
CA GLY A 254 21.05 9.08 -1.91
C GLY A 254 21.55 7.69 -1.53
N ASN A 255 22.27 7.53 -0.42
CA ASN A 255 22.79 6.23 0.01
C ASN A 255 21.66 5.25 0.42
N PHE A 256 20.60 5.75 1.02
CA PHE A 256 19.46 4.94 1.45
C PHE A 256 18.48 4.60 0.31
N MET A 257 18.74 5.10 -0.90
CA MET A 257 17.93 4.88 -2.09
C MET A 257 18.63 4.01 -3.13
N ALA A 258 19.93 4.21 -3.33
CA ALA A 258 20.69 3.63 -4.45
C ALA A 258 20.60 2.09 -4.54
N GLY A 259 20.71 1.40 -3.41
CA GLY A 259 20.75 -0.07 -3.41
C GLY A 259 19.42 -0.76 -3.71
N PHE A 260 18.31 -0.03 -3.81
CA PHE A 260 17.05 -0.61 -4.28
C PHE A 260 17.03 -0.84 -5.79
N PHE A 261 17.73 -0.04 -6.59
CA PHE A 261 17.77 -0.19 -8.04
C PHE A 261 18.28 -1.56 -8.52
N PRO A 262 19.40 -2.12 -8.01
CA PRO A 262 19.84 -3.45 -8.35
C PRO A 262 18.79 -4.53 -8.09
N ILE A 263 18.02 -4.38 -7.02
CA ILE A 263 17.01 -5.34 -6.61
C ILE A 263 15.76 -5.24 -7.48
N MET A 264 15.23 -4.03 -7.67
CA MET A 264 13.97 -3.80 -8.36
C MET A 264 14.09 -3.94 -9.87
N MET A 265 15.22 -3.50 -10.46
CA MET A 265 15.45 -3.58 -11.90
C MET A 265 16.00 -4.93 -12.34
N PHE A 266 16.77 -5.63 -11.51
CA PHE A 266 17.46 -6.85 -11.95
C PHE A 266 17.14 -8.07 -11.08
N GLY A 267 17.24 -7.95 -9.75
CA GLY A 267 17.07 -9.06 -8.82
C GLY A 267 15.67 -9.69 -8.88
N LEU A 268 14.63 -8.90 -8.68
CA LEU A 268 13.25 -9.40 -8.70
C LEU A 268 12.78 -9.88 -10.08
N PRO A 269 13.09 -9.20 -11.21
CA PRO A 269 12.87 -9.77 -12.52
C PRO A 269 13.56 -11.13 -12.72
N ALA A 270 14.81 -11.27 -12.27
CA ALA A 270 15.53 -12.54 -12.33
C ALA A 270 14.91 -13.64 -11.44
N ALA A 271 14.39 -13.27 -10.26
CA ALA A 271 13.57 -14.17 -9.43
C ALA A 271 12.32 -14.66 -10.18
N CYS A 272 11.64 -13.78 -10.91
CA CYS A 272 10.51 -14.18 -11.75
C CYS A 272 10.93 -15.19 -12.82
N PHE A 273 12.04 -14.97 -13.50
CA PHE A 273 12.57 -15.93 -14.48
C PHE A 273 12.95 -17.28 -13.84
N ALA A 274 13.53 -17.28 -12.64
CA ALA A 274 13.80 -18.50 -11.89
C ALA A 274 12.51 -19.25 -11.54
N MET A 275 11.49 -18.55 -11.06
CA MET A 275 10.18 -19.16 -10.75
C MET A 275 9.52 -19.74 -12.01
N ILE A 276 9.52 -19.02 -13.13
CA ILE A 276 8.97 -19.49 -14.42
C ILE A 276 9.72 -20.75 -14.90
N ARG A 277 11.06 -20.75 -14.83
CA ARG A 277 11.92 -21.86 -15.29
C ARG A 277 11.62 -23.15 -14.55
N HIS A 278 11.30 -23.08 -13.28
CA HIS A 278 11.05 -24.23 -12.41
C HIS A 278 9.56 -24.50 -12.15
N ALA A 279 8.65 -23.80 -12.84
CA ALA A 279 7.21 -24.03 -12.75
C ALA A 279 6.81 -25.32 -13.47
N ASN A 280 5.81 -26.04 -12.94
CA ASN A 280 5.19 -27.19 -13.61
C ASN A 280 4.35 -26.73 -14.83
N PHE A 281 3.83 -25.48 -14.75
CA PHE A 281 3.05 -24.81 -15.80
C PHE A 281 3.71 -23.48 -16.19
N PRO A 282 4.84 -23.50 -16.96
CA PRO A 282 5.63 -22.29 -17.24
C PRO A 282 4.86 -21.19 -17.97
N LYS A 283 3.94 -21.56 -18.89
CA LYS A 283 3.13 -20.58 -19.64
C LYS A 283 2.19 -19.79 -18.73
N VAL A 284 1.65 -20.44 -17.70
CA VAL A 284 0.76 -19.82 -16.70
C VAL A 284 1.55 -18.88 -15.81
N ALA A 285 2.66 -19.38 -15.25
CA ALA A 285 3.55 -18.58 -14.43
C ALA A 285 4.07 -17.35 -15.19
N ALA A 286 4.47 -17.53 -16.45
CA ALA A 286 4.96 -16.45 -17.30
C ALA A 286 3.94 -15.33 -17.52
N GLY A 287 2.66 -15.66 -17.72
CA GLY A 287 1.60 -14.66 -17.93
C GLY A 287 1.49 -13.64 -16.80
N ILE A 288 1.69 -14.08 -15.57
CA ILE A 288 1.62 -13.22 -14.37
C ILE A 288 2.99 -12.60 -14.06
N LEU A 289 4.04 -13.43 -14.03
CA LEU A 289 5.35 -13.01 -13.53
C LEU A 289 6.11 -12.11 -14.51
N ILE A 290 5.92 -12.24 -15.82
CA ILE A 290 6.56 -11.33 -16.80
C ILE A 290 5.97 -9.92 -16.67
N SER A 291 4.64 -9.79 -16.53
CA SER A 291 4.01 -8.49 -16.32
C SER A 291 4.50 -7.83 -15.02
N ALA A 292 4.57 -8.61 -13.94
CA ALA A 292 5.06 -8.11 -12.67
C ALA A 292 6.56 -7.74 -12.72
N ALA A 293 7.38 -8.56 -13.41
CA ALA A 293 8.80 -8.28 -13.63
C ALA A 293 9.02 -6.98 -14.42
N LEU A 294 8.23 -6.77 -15.49
CA LEU A 294 8.30 -5.54 -16.29
C LEU A 294 7.86 -4.32 -15.46
N THR A 295 6.82 -4.45 -14.65
CA THR A 295 6.38 -3.39 -13.74
C THR A 295 7.49 -3.03 -12.73
N SER A 296 8.12 -4.03 -12.10
CA SER A 296 9.24 -3.81 -11.19
C SER A 296 10.42 -3.14 -11.90
N PHE A 297 10.80 -3.62 -13.08
CA PHE A 297 11.91 -3.07 -13.85
C PHE A 297 11.66 -1.61 -14.25
N LEU A 298 10.47 -1.29 -14.79
CA LEU A 298 10.17 0.04 -15.30
C LEU A 298 9.88 1.05 -14.19
N THR A 299 9.07 0.67 -13.20
CA THR A 299 8.51 1.60 -12.21
C THR A 299 9.01 1.38 -10.79
N GLY A 300 9.69 0.27 -10.51
CA GLY A 300 10.13 -0.09 -9.16
C GLY A 300 8.98 -0.57 -8.24
N VAL A 301 7.80 -0.88 -8.78
CA VAL A 301 6.69 -1.47 -7.99
C VAL A 301 6.91 -2.97 -7.87
N THR A 302 7.19 -3.45 -6.66
CA THR A 302 7.67 -4.82 -6.40
C THR A 302 6.64 -5.73 -5.75
N GLU A 303 5.61 -5.17 -5.13
CA GLU A 303 4.62 -5.91 -4.35
C GLU A 303 3.94 -7.06 -5.14
N PRO A 304 3.62 -6.93 -6.43
CA PRO A 304 3.03 -8.05 -7.18
C PRO A 304 3.94 -9.28 -7.22
N ILE A 305 5.27 -9.07 -7.32
CA ILE A 305 6.26 -10.16 -7.29
C ILE A 305 6.39 -10.71 -5.88
N GLU A 306 6.64 -9.85 -4.91
CA GLU A 306 6.90 -10.21 -3.52
C GLU A 306 5.73 -11.00 -2.92
N PHE A 307 4.50 -10.52 -3.11
CA PHE A 307 3.32 -11.24 -2.64
C PHE A 307 3.05 -12.55 -3.38
N SER A 308 3.60 -12.74 -4.59
CA SER A 308 3.45 -13.99 -5.32
C SER A 308 4.15 -15.17 -4.65
N PHE A 309 5.26 -14.92 -3.93
CA PHE A 309 6.01 -15.98 -3.25
C PHE A 309 6.07 -15.85 -1.71
N LEU A 310 5.76 -14.69 -1.13
CA LEU A 310 5.82 -14.43 0.31
C LEU A 310 5.13 -15.50 1.15
N PHE A 311 3.89 -15.87 0.79
CA PHE A 311 3.08 -16.78 1.60
C PHE A 311 3.30 -18.26 1.27
N VAL A 312 3.77 -18.55 0.07
CA VAL A 312 3.99 -19.93 -0.41
C VAL A 312 5.44 -20.39 -0.22
N ALA A 313 6.35 -19.47 -0.11
CA ALA A 313 7.79 -19.71 0.07
C ALA A 313 8.44 -18.63 0.96
N PRO A 314 8.09 -18.54 2.27
CA PRO A 314 8.59 -17.49 3.16
C PRO A 314 10.13 -17.44 3.26
N VAL A 315 10.79 -18.56 3.06
CA VAL A 315 12.26 -18.62 3.01
C VAL A 315 12.83 -17.78 1.89
N LEU A 316 12.22 -17.80 0.69
CA LEU A 316 12.62 -16.95 -0.42
C LEU A 316 12.43 -15.47 -0.11
N PHE A 317 11.40 -15.14 0.65
CA PHE A 317 11.16 -13.78 1.08
C PHE A 317 12.22 -13.29 2.09
N LEU A 318 12.62 -14.13 3.03
CA LEU A 318 13.71 -13.81 3.95
C LEU A 318 15.05 -13.62 3.19
N ILE A 319 15.32 -14.49 2.22
CA ILE A 319 16.50 -14.37 1.34
C ILE A 319 16.46 -13.05 0.56
N HIS A 320 15.31 -12.72 0.00
CA HIS A 320 15.10 -11.45 -0.69
C HIS A 320 15.38 -10.23 0.23
N ALA A 321 14.91 -10.27 1.49
CA ALA A 321 15.18 -9.22 2.46
C ALA A 321 16.69 -9.09 2.75
N VAL A 322 17.40 -10.21 2.93
CA VAL A 322 18.86 -10.22 3.13
C VAL A 322 19.58 -9.67 1.90
N LEU A 323 19.23 -10.12 0.70
CA LEU A 323 19.84 -9.64 -0.54
C LEU A 323 19.59 -8.15 -0.77
N THR A 324 18.42 -7.62 -0.37
CA THR A 324 18.15 -6.19 -0.43
C THR A 324 19.05 -5.43 0.53
N GLY A 325 19.17 -5.89 1.78
CA GLY A 325 20.09 -5.28 2.75
C GLY A 325 21.52 -5.26 2.25
N THR A 326 22.03 -6.39 1.72
CA THR A 326 23.39 -6.45 1.18
C THR A 326 23.57 -5.55 -0.06
N SER A 327 22.55 -5.36 -0.88
CA SER A 327 22.61 -4.45 -2.03
C SER A 327 22.80 -2.99 -1.57
N LEU A 328 22.03 -2.53 -0.58
CA LEU A 328 22.19 -1.19 -0.05
C LEU A 328 23.59 -1.00 0.57
N ALA A 329 24.06 -1.97 1.34
CA ALA A 329 25.40 -1.94 1.92
C ALA A 329 26.50 -1.86 0.85
N ILE A 330 26.42 -2.71 -0.19
CA ILE A 330 27.41 -2.74 -1.27
C ILE A 330 27.39 -1.45 -2.09
N CYS A 331 26.21 -0.91 -2.43
CA CYS A 331 26.12 0.37 -3.12
C CYS A 331 26.78 1.50 -2.29
N THR A 332 26.59 1.50 -0.97
CA THR A 332 27.24 2.46 -0.07
C THR A 332 28.76 2.28 -0.02
N ILE A 333 29.25 1.04 0.05
CA ILE A 333 30.71 0.73 0.01
C ILE A 333 31.35 1.23 -1.28
N LEU A 334 30.65 1.03 -2.41
CA LEU A 334 31.14 1.45 -3.73
C LEU A 334 30.93 2.94 -4.02
N GLY A 335 30.40 3.70 -3.07
CA GLY A 335 30.14 5.14 -3.24
C GLY A 335 29.07 5.45 -4.29
N ILE A 336 28.21 4.49 -4.60
CA ILE A 336 27.10 4.66 -5.55
C ILE A 336 25.99 5.43 -4.85
N ARG A 337 25.62 6.59 -5.38
CA ARG A 337 24.52 7.42 -4.90
C ARG A 337 23.63 7.80 -6.07
N ILE A 338 22.37 7.51 -5.94
CA ILE A 338 21.32 7.91 -6.86
C ILE A 338 20.01 7.93 -6.10
N GLY A 339 19.24 8.99 -6.29
CA GLY A 339 17.90 9.10 -5.71
C GLY A 339 16.82 8.61 -6.67
N PHE A 340 15.64 8.46 -6.13
CA PHE A 340 14.41 8.29 -6.87
C PHE A 340 13.35 9.24 -6.31
N GLY A 341 12.42 9.66 -7.15
CA GLY A 341 11.29 10.46 -6.70
C GLY A 341 10.10 9.61 -6.27
N PHE A 342 9.97 8.43 -6.86
CA PHE A 342 8.91 7.48 -6.56
C PHE A 342 9.45 6.13 -6.11
N SER A 343 10.20 5.43 -6.97
CA SER A 343 10.76 4.12 -6.68
C SER A 343 11.94 3.79 -7.59
N ALA A 344 12.74 2.77 -7.22
CA ALA A 344 13.99 2.44 -7.87
C ALA A 344 13.81 1.62 -9.16
N GLY A 345 13.06 2.15 -10.11
CA GLY A 345 12.87 1.59 -11.45
C GLY A 345 13.66 2.33 -12.53
N LEU A 346 13.61 1.80 -13.76
CA LEU A 346 14.28 2.38 -14.93
C LEU A 346 13.88 3.85 -15.16
N THR A 347 12.62 4.20 -14.92
CA THR A 347 12.13 5.58 -15.08
C THR A 347 12.90 6.54 -14.19
N ASP A 348 12.98 6.26 -12.88
CA ASP A 348 13.72 7.10 -11.94
C ASP A 348 15.22 7.03 -12.16
N TYR A 349 15.77 5.87 -12.57
CA TYR A 349 17.17 5.75 -12.93
C TYR A 349 17.54 6.70 -14.08
N LEU A 350 16.76 6.72 -15.17
CA LEU A 350 17.02 7.59 -16.31
C LEU A 350 16.87 9.07 -15.96
N LEU A 351 15.84 9.41 -15.21
CA LEU A 351 15.58 10.79 -14.77
C LEU A 351 16.68 11.35 -13.86
N ASN A 352 17.27 10.50 -13.01
CA ASN A 352 18.30 10.91 -12.05
C ASN A 352 19.73 10.56 -12.49
N PHE A 353 19.90 9.97 -13.67
CA PHE A 353 21.20 9.56 -14.19
C PHE A 353 22.24 10.69 -14.25
N ARG A 354 21.79 11.90 -14.63
CA ARG A 354 22.61 13.12 -14.73
C ARG A 354 22.38 14.11 -13.58
N ALA A 355 21.66 13.71 -12.53
CA ALA A 355 21.45 14.62 -11.41
C ALA A 355 22.80 14.96 -10.73
N PRO A 356 23.00 16.21 -10.26
CA PRO A 356 24.29 16.68 -9.73
C PRO A 356 24.86 15.81 -8.61
N ASN A 357 23.99 15.18 -7.82
CA ASN A 357 24.38 14.35 -6.67
C ASN A 357 24.53 12.86 -7.01
N THR A 358 24.22 12.47 -8.24
CA THR A 358 24.39 11.09 -8.67
C THR A 358 25.86 10.76 -8.85
N THR A 359 26.31 9.67 -8.21
CA THR A 359 27.67 9.15 -8.31
C THR A 359 27.65 7.71 -8.78
N HIS A 360 28.53 7.38 -9.72
CA HIS A 360 28.75 6.03 -10.27
C HIS A 360 27.47 5.32 -10.80
N PRO A 361 26.59 5.98 -11.58
CA PRO A 361 25.35 5.35 -12.04
C PRO A 361 25.59 4.14 -12.96
N LEU A 362 26.66 4.13 -13.76
CA LEU A 362 26.99 2.96 -14.61
C LEU A 362 27.44 1.77 -13.76
N LEU A 363 28.17 2.00 -12.65
CA LEU A 363 28.58 0.92 -11.75
C LEU A 363 27.34 0.28 -11.08
N LEU A 364 26.29 1.06 -10.84
CA LEU A 364 25.01 0.52 -10.33
C LEU A 364 24.41 -0.53 -11.27
N LEU A 365 24.49 -0.35 -12.59
CA LEU A 365 24.02 -1.36 -13.55
C LEU A 365 24.82 -2.65 -13.46
N VAL A 366 26.16 -2.56 -13.27
CA VAL A 366 27.01 -3.73 -13.06
C VAL A 366 26.62 -4.47 -11.79
N VAL A 367 26.43 -3.75 -10.69
CA VAL A 367 25.91 -4.31 -9.43
C VAL A 367 24.55 -4.96 -9.66
N GLY A 368 23.66 -4.31 -10.41
CA GLY A 368 22.35 -4.84 -10.78
C GLY A 368 22.42 -6.17 -11.53
N LEU A 369 23.29 -6.27 -12.53
CA LEU A 369 23.50 -7.52 -13.27
C LEU A 369 24.01 -8.64 -12.35
N VAL A 370 24.95 -8.34 -11.46
CA VAL A 370 25.44 -9.32 -10.47
C VAL A 370 24.30 -9.79 -9.58
N TYR A 371 23.47 -8.86 -9.06
CA TYR A 371 22.30 -9.24 -8.26
C TYR A 371 21.26 -10.03 -9.06
N GLY A 372 21.07 -9.71 -10.34
CA GLY A 372 20.21 -10.51 -11.23
C GLY A 372 20.66 -11.96 -11.31
N VAL A 373 21.96 -12.18 -11.52
CA VAL A 373 22.56 -13.52 -11.54
C VAL A 373 22.41 -14.21 -10.19
N LEU A 374 22.73 -13.52 -9.08
CA LEU A 374 22.59 -14.08 -7.74
C LEU A 374 21.14 -14.48 -7.43
N TYR A 375 20.17 -13.62 -7.74
CA TYR A 375 18.76 -13.94 -7.54
C TYR A 375 18.32 -15.15 -8.34
N TYR A 376 18.69 -15.22 -9.63
CA TYR A 376 18.34 -16.35 -10.47
C TYR A 376 18.83 -17.68 -9.90
N PHE A 377 20.12 -17.75 -9.55
CA PHE A 377 20.69 -18.99 -9.05
C PHE A 377 20.24 -19.35 -7.63
N ILE A 378 20.18 -18.38 -6.73
CA ILE A 378 19.73 -18.61 -5.35
C ILE A 378 18.26 -19.07 -5.35
N PHE A 379 17.37 -18.35 -6.07
CA PHE A 379 15.98 -18.74 -6.16
C PHE A 379 15.82 -20.12 -6.82
N SER A 380 16.51 -20.38 -7.92
CA SER A 380 16.51 -21.70 -8.57
C SER A 380 16.96 -22.81 -7.64
N PHE A 381 18.04 -22.60 -6.88
CA PHE A 381 18.53 -23.57 -5.91
C PHE A 381 17.50 -23.86 -4.82
N PHE A 382 16.97 -22.83 -4.16
CA PHE A 382 16.01 -23.04 -3.06
C PHE A 382 14.69 -23.62 -3.55
N ILE A 383 14.18 -23.18 -4.70
CA ILE A 383 12.95 -23.72 -5.30
C ILE A 383 13.09 -25.22 -5.56
N THR A 384 14.21 -25.63 -6.15
CA THR A 384 14.43 -27.04 -6.50
C THR A 384 14.80 -27.89 -5.29
N ARG A 385 15.72 -27.42 -4.44
CA ARG A 385 16.25 -28.17 -3.30
C ARG A 385 15.20 -28.44 -2.22
N PHE A 386 14.31 -27.49 -1.97
CA PHE A 386 13.27 -27.57 -0.94
C PHE A 386 11.87 -27.76 -1.53
N ASN A 387 11.76 -27.98 -2.82
CA ASN A 387 10.50 -28.17 -3.53
C ASN A 387 9.44 -27.11 -3.17
N LEU A 388 9.85 -25.81 -3.20
CA LEU A 388 8.98 -24.72 -2.78
C LEU A 388 7.85 -24.49 -3.79
N GLY A 389 6.62 -24.32 -3.29
CA GLY A 389 5.41 -24.13 -4.10
C GLY A 389 5.25 -22.71 -4.68
N THR A 390 6.25 -22.25 -5.47
CA THR A 390 6.20 -20.95 -6.16
C THR A 390 5.11 -20.92 -7.23
N PRO A 391 4.73 -19.74 -7.78
CA PRO A 391 3.70 -19.64 -8.81
C PRO A 391 3.92 -20.61 -9.96
N GLY A 392 2.89 -21.40 -10.27
CA GLY A 392 2.93 -22.45 -11.30
C GLY A 392 3.61 -23.77 -10.91
N ARG A 393 4.05 -23.97 -9.64
CA ARG A 393 4.75 -25.19 -9.21
C ARG A 393 3.97 -26.06 -8.21
N GLY A 394 3.07 -25.55 -7.38
CA GLY A 394 2.32 -26.32 -6.37
C GLY A 394 0.99 -26.88 -6.87
N GLU A 395 0.43 -27.90 -6.21
CA GLU A 395 -0.92 -28.43 -6.49
C GLU A 395 -2.02 -27.36 -6.35
N SER A 396 -1.85 -26.41 -5.42
CA SER A 396 -2.75 -25.27 -5.25
C SER A 396 -2.68 -24.25 -6.40
N SER A 397 -1.65 -24.31 -7.25
CA SER A 397 -1.53 -23.46 -8.44
C SER A 397 -2.19 -24.07 -9.69
N THR A 398 -2.53 -25.36 -9.66
CA THR A 398 -3.18 -26.06 -10.78
C THR A 398 -4.66 -25.70 -10.92
N GLY A 399 -5.32 -25.31 -9.82
CA GLY A 399 -6.74 -24.91 -9.85
C GLY A 399 -7.00 -23.49 -10.37
N LEU A 400 -5.96 -22.67 -10.59
CA LEU A 400 -6.13 -21.22 -10.76
C LEU A 400 -5.89 -20.70 -12.17
N ALA A 401 -5.27 -21.48 -13.05
CA ALA A 401 -4.92 -21.02 -14.39
C ALA A 401 -4.90 -22.11 -15.46
N ALA A 402 -4.99 -23.40 -15.10
CA ALA A 402 -4.89 -24.50 -16.07
C ALA A 402 -6.04 -24.48 -17.10
N ASP A 403 -7.25 -24.13 -16.66
CA ASP A 403 -8.44 -24.12 -17.53
C ASP A 403 -8.45 -23.03 -18.60
N TRP A 404 -7.64 -21.98 -18.44
CA TRP A 404 -7.58 -20.89 -19.43
C TRP A 404 -6.53 -21.10 -20.53
N ILE A 405 -5.55 -21.97 -20.29
CA ILE A 405 -4.37 -22.14 -21.16
C ILE A 405 -4.32 -23.51 -21.82
N LEU A 406 -5.17 -24.45 -21.42
CA LEU A 406 -5.29 -25.73 -22.11
C LEU A 406 -5.78 -25.54 -23.56
N PRO A 407 -5.19 -26.22 -24.54
CA PRO A 407 -5.73 -26.29 -25.89
C PRO A 407 -7.22 -26.68 -25.84
N GLU A 408 -8.00 -26.16 -26.75
CA GLU A 408 -9.46 -26.36 -26.78
C GLU A 408 -9.88 -27.84 -26.74
N SER A 409 -9.03 -28.73 -27.26
CA SER A 409 -9.17 -30.18 -27.21
C SER A 409 -9.03 -30.84 -25.83
N GLN A 410 -8.51 -30.11 -24.82
CA GLN A 410 -8.31 -30.60 -23.45
C GLN A 410 -9.20 -29.88 -22.43
N ARG A 411 -10.09 -28.99 -22.88
CA ARG A 411 -11.06 -28.31 -22.04
C ARG A 411 -12.31 -29.18 -21.86
N GLY A 412 -12.75 -29.37 -20.61
CA GLY A 412 -14.02 -30.03 -20.34
C GLY A 412 -15.20 -29.28 -20.98
N PRO A 413 -16.38 -29.92 -21.12
CA PRO A 413 -17.54 -29.36 -21.82
C PRO A 413 -17.94 -28.01 -21.19
N ARG A 414 -17.87 -26.93 -21.98
CA ARG A 414 -18.39 -25.62 -21.62
C ARG A 414 -19.90 -25.64 -21.53
N PRO A 415 -20.52 -25.08 -20.48
CA PRO A 415 -21.95 -24.81 -20.52
C PRO A 415 -22.25 -23.83 -21.67
N ALA A 416 -23.24 -24.19 -22.48
CA ALA A 416 -23.63 -23.49 -23.70
C ALA A 416 -23.95 -22.02 -23.42
N LYS A 417 -23.22 -21.11 -24.09
CA LYS A 417 -23.47 -19.68 -24.13
C LYS A 417 -24.80 -19.43 -24.86
N LYS A 418 -25.86 -19.07 -24.15
CA LYS A 418 -27.03 -18.45 -24.80
C LYS A 418 -26.63 -17.07 -25.28
N VAL A 419 -26.41 -16.95 -26.58
CA VAL A 419 -26.23 -15.67 -27.27
C VAL A 419 -27.58 -14.99 -27.35
N ALA A 420 -27.77 -13.92 -26.61
CA ALA A 420 -28.79 -12.92 -26.90
C ALA A 420 -28.08 -11.81 -27.69
N ALA A 421 -28.42 -11.68 -28.96
CA ALA A 421 -28.03 -10.56 -29.79
C ALA A 421 -28.78 -9.30 -29.32
N ASN A 422 -28.03 -8.21 -29.05
CA ASN A 422 -28.27 -6.88 -29.59
C ASN A 422 -27.48 -5.80 -28.81
N GLY A 423 -26.86 -4.92 -29.57
CA GLY A 423 -26.59 -3.53 -29.21
C GLY A 423 -25.26 -3.27 -28.47
N ALA A 424 -24.50 -2.40 -29.04
CA ALA A 424 -23.23 -1.87 -28.52
C ALA A 424 -23.33 -1.42 -27.05
N ALA A 425 -22.80 -2.26 -26.13
CA ALA A 425 -22.66 -1.94 -24.71
C ALA A 425 -21.29 -1.29 -24.47
N THR A 426 -21.28 -0.14 -23.86
CA THR A 426 -20.07 0.56 -23.41
C THR A 426 -19.35 -0.25 -22.33
N THR A 427 -18.05 -0.13 -22.22
CA THR A 427 -17.19 -0.83 -21.24
C THR A 427 -17.62 -0.67 -19.76
N ARG A 428 -18.52 0.28 -19.47
CA ARG A 428 -19.12 0.49 -18.14
C ARG A 428 -20.14 -0.60 -17.77
N ASP A 429 -20.94 -1.06 -18.73
CA ASP A 429 -21.98 -2.07 -18.48
C ASP A 429 -21.41 -3.47 -18.18
N SER A 430 -20.27 -3.85 -18.77
CA SER A 430 -19.67 -5.16 -18.55
C SER A 430 -19.14 -5.35 -17.13
N ASP A 431 -18.57 -4.31 -16.54
CA ASP A 431 -18.03 -4.35 -15.18
C ASP A 431 -19.15 -4.31 -14.11
N ASP A 432 -20.26 -3.63 -14.39
CA ASP A 432 -21.42 -3.59 -13.49
C ASP A 432 -22.17 -4.94 -13.50
N ILE A 433 -22.27 -5.58 -14.66
CA ILE A 433 -22.81 -6.93 -14.80
C ILE A 433 -21.92 -7.93 -14.04
N LEU A 434 -20.60 -7.86 -14.22
CA LEU A 434 -19.66 -8.74 -13.51
C LEU A 434 -19.73 -8.55 -11.99
N ALA A 435 -19.82 -7.33 -11.50
CA ALA A 435 -19.98 -7.03 -10.08
C ALA A 435 -21.27 -7.62 -9.50
N GLY A 436 -22.37 -7.53 -10.24
CA GLY A 436 -23.64 -8.15 -9.87
C GLY A 436 -23.57 -9.68 -9.82
N GLU A 437 -22.94 -10.30 -10.82
CA GLU A 437 -22.76 -11.76 -10.86
C GLU A 437 -21.84 -12.28 -9.75
N VAL A 438 -20.74 -11.56 -9.45
CA VAL A 438 -19.85 -11.88 -8.31
C VAL A 438 -20.60 -11.76 -6.98
N LEU A 439 -21.42 -10.72 -6.81
CA LEU A 439 -22.25 -10.55 -5.62
C LEU A 439 -23.28 -11.68 -5.46
N ALA A 440 -23.91 -12.10 -6.55
CA ALA A 440 -24.84 -13.24 -6.55
C ALA A 440 -24.12 -14.54 -6.16
N ALA A 441 -22.93 -14.80 -6.71
CA ALA A 441 -22.12 -15.97 -6.38
C ALA A 441 -21.60 -16.00 -4.93
N LEU A 442 -21.57 -14.84 -4.25
CA LEU A 442 -21.22 -14.72 -2.83
C LEU A 442 -22.43 -14.98 -1.90
N GLY A 443 -23.58 -15.39 -2.43
CA GLY A 443 -24.81 -15.59 -1.67
C GLY A 443 -25.73 -14.36 -1.62
N GLY A 444 -25.46 -13.37 -2.52
CA GLY A 444 -26.28 -12.17 -2.63
C GLY A 444 -25.97 -11.09 -1.58
N LYS A 445 -26.76 -10.02 -1.65
CA LYS A 445 -26.58 -8.84 -0.78
C LYS A 445 -26.75 -9.16 0.71
N ALA A 446 -27.71 -10.04 1.03
CA ALA A 446 -28.00 -10.41 2.42
C ALA A 446 -26.86 -11.19 3.09
N ASN A 447 -26.03 -11.87 2.32
CA ASN A 447 -24.89 -12.62 2.83
C ASN A 447 -23.64 -11.77 3.05
N VAL A 448 -23.46 -10.66 2.33
CA VAL A 448 -22.26 -9.81 2.41
C VAL A 448 -22.48 -8.68 3.44
N GLN A 449 -21.77 -8.76 4.58
CA GLN A 449 -21.82 -7.73 5.62
C GLN A 449 -20.86 -6.56 5.34
N SER A 450 -19.65 -6.87 4.87
CA SER A 450 -18.68 -5.87 4.47
C SER A 450 -17.83 -6.37 3.32
N LEU A 451 -17.39 -5.44 2.47
CA LEU A 451 -16.58 -5.72 1.30
C LEU A 451 -15.51 -4.64 1.13
N GLU A 452 -14.27 -5.07 1.01
CA GLU A 452 -13.13 -4.22 0.68
C GLU A 452 -12.39 -4.79 -0.55
N GLY A 453 -12.04 -3.91 -1.50
CA GLY A 453 -11.14 -4.22 -2.59
C GLY A 453 -9.68 -4.05 -2.16
N CYS A 454 -8.82 -4.97 -2.60
CA CYS A 454 -7.37 -4.82 -2.56
C CYS A 454 -6.85 -4.96 -3.99
N ILE A 455 -5.57 -4.67 -4.25
CA ILE A 455 -4.96 -4.72 -5.58
C ILE A 455 -5.25 -6.04 -6.31
N THR A 456 -5.34 -7.17 -5.61
CA THR A 456 -5.55 -8.49 -6.21
C THR A 456 -6.72 -9.29 -5.64
N ARG A 457 -7.44 -8.79 -4.60
CA ARG A 457 -8.42 -9.58 -3.84
C ARG A 457 -9.61 -8.74 -3.40
N LEU A 458 -10.77 -9.37 -3.41
CA LEU A 458 -11.92 -8.95 -2.62
C LEU A 458 -11.81 -9.55 -1.23
N ARG A 459 -11.95 -8.76 -0.19
CA ARG A 459 -12.02 -9.18 1.21
C ARG A 459 -13.42 -8.94 1.72
N LEU A 460 -14.04 -10.00 2.23
CA LEU A 460 -15.43 -9.96 2.62
C LEU A 460 -15.59 -10.50 4.04
N PHE A 461 -16.55 -9.94 4.74
CA PHE A 461 -17.15 -10.55 5.91
C PHE A 461 -18.57 -10.98 5.52
N VAL A 462 -18.87 -12.28 5.66
CA VAL A 462 -20.15 -12.85 5.23
C VAL A 462 -20.92 -13.42 6.42
N ASN A 463 -22.24 -13.48 6.30
CA ASN A 463 -23.10 -14.08 7.31
C ASN A 463 -22.93 -15.60 7.34
N ASP A 464 -22.97 -16.24 6.17
CA ASP A 464 -22.88 -17.68 6.00
C ASP A 464 -21.96 -18.05 4.83
N PRO A 465 -20.74 -18.59 5.12
CA PRO A 465 -19.78 -19.01 4.10
C PRO A 465 -20.26 -20.20 3.24
N ALA A 466 -21.28 -20.94 3.68
CA ALA A 466 -21.82 -22.08 2.92
C ALA A 466 -22.62 -21.64 1.69
N GLN A 467 -23.15 -20.41 1.69
CA GLN A 467 -23.89 -19.84 0.55
C GLN A 467 -22.99 -19.39 -0.60
N ILE A 468 -21.67 -19.49 -0.46
CA ILE A 468 -20.73 -19.03 -1.49
C ILE A 468 -20.52 -20.12 -2.52
N ASP A 469 -20.90 -19.83 -3.76
CA ASP A 469 -20.64 -20.65 -4.94
C ASP A 469 -19.21 -20.37 -5.49
N GLU A 470 -18.26 -21.19 -5.01
CA GLU A 470 -16.86 -21.08 -5.47
C GLU A 470 -16.68 -21.43 -6.94
N ALA A 471 -17.49 -22.38 -7.46
CA ALA A 471 -17.41 -22.77 -8.86
C ALA A 471 -17.85 -21.59 -9.76
N ARG A 472 -18.92 -20.91 -9.36
CA ARG A 472 -19.39 -19.71 -10.06
C ARG A 472 -18.39 -18.57 -9.97
N LEU A 473 -17.80 -18.28 -8.79
CA LEU A 473 -16.77 -17.26 -8.64
C LEU A 473 -15.57 -17.53 -9.53
N LYS A 474 -15.12 -18.78 -9.62
CA LYS A 474 -14.04 -19.18 -10.53
C LYS A 474 -14.43 -18.96 -11.99
N SER A 475 -15.66 -19.28 -12.39
CA SER A 475 -16.14 -19.03 -13.77
C SER A 475 -16.23 -17.54 -14.11
N LEU A 476 -16.32 -16.67 -13.11
CA LEU A 476 -16.33 -15.21 -13.23
C LEU A 476 -14.92 -14.58 -13.18
N GLY A 477 -13.88 -15.41 -13.15
CA GLY A 477 -12.49 -14.96 -13.19
C GLY A 477 -11.79 -14.90 -11.84
N ALA A 478 -12.41 -15.42 -10.75
CA ALA A 478 -11.71 -15.56 -9.50
C ALA A 478 -10.63 -16.64 -9.60
N SER A 479 -9.39 -16.27 -9.29
CA SER A 479 -8.28 -17.20 -9.25
C SER A 479 -8.30 -18.10 -8.00
N GLY A 480 -9.07 -17.77 -6.98
CA GLY A 480 -9.23 -18.57 -5.77
C GLY A 480 -10.13 -17.94 -4.75
N VAL A 481 -10.70 -18.78 -3.89
CA VAL A 481 -11.54 -18.37 -2.75
C VAL A 481 -10.96 -18.98 -1.50
N ILE A 482 -10.65 -18.13 -0.51
CA ILE A 482 -10.11 -18.54 0.79
C ILE A 482 -11.19 -18.25 1.84
N LYS A 483 -11.65 -19.28 2.55
CA LYS A 483 -12.63 -19.15 3.62
C LYS A 483 -11.96 -19.42 4.98
N ARG A 484 -12.10 -18.50 5.92
CA ARG A 484 -11.70 -18.67 7.32
C ARG A 484 -12.84 -18.20 8.22
N GLY A 485 -13.72 -19.13 8.62
CA GLY A 485 -14.97 -18.78 9.27
C GLY A 485 -15.78 -17.82 8.40
N LYS A 486 -16.23 -16.70 8.94
CA LYS A 486 -16.99 -15.65 8.20
C LYS A 486 -16.14 -14.72 7.34
N ILE A 487 -14.81 -14.82 7.41
CA ILE A 487 -13.88 -14.04 6.59
C ILE A 487 -13.63 -14.80 5.30
N VAL A 488 -13.91 -14.14 4.17
CA VAL A 488 -13.74 -14.70 2.83
C VAL A 488 -12.86 -13.77 2.00
N GLN A 489 -11.95 -14.36 1.24
CA GLN A 489 -11.12 -13.64 0.28
C GLN A 489 -11.31 -14.25 -1.10
N VAL A 490 -11.65 -13.42 -2.07
CA VAL A 490 -11.80 -13.83 -3.47
C VAL A 490 -10.70 -13.15 -4.29
N VAL A 491 -9.82 -13.95 -4.89
CA VAL A 491 -8.69 -13.44 -5.67
C VAL A 491 -9.16 -13.17 -7.10
N MET A 492 -9.35 -11.89 -7.45
CA MET A 492 -9.83 -11.46 -8.77
C MET A 492 -8.74 -10.78 -9.63
N GLY A 493 -7.48 -10.76 -9.15
CA GLY A 493 -6.40 -10.05 -9.83
C GLY A 493 -6.55 -8.53 -9.80
N THR A 494 -5.93 -7.83 -10.73
CA THR A 494 -5.86 -6.35 -10.77
C THR A 494 -7.21 -5.65 -10.93
N GLN A 495 -8.28 -6.37 -11.25
CA GLN A 495 -9.64 -5.82 -11.34
C GLN A 495 -10.39 -5.82 -10.00
N SER A 496 -9.82 -6.39 -8.94
CA SER A 496 -10.49 -6.54 -7.63
C SER A 496 -11.01 -5.22 -7.07
N ASP A 497 -10.25 -4.16 -7.13
CA ASP A 497 -10.63 -2.85 -6.60
C ASP A 497 -11.79 -2.23 -7.40
N ARG A 498 -11.77 -2.34 -8.74
CA ARG A 498 -12.88 -1.88 -9.59
C ARG A 498 -14.18 -2.63 -9.33
N ILE A 499 -14.09 -3.96 -9.18
CA ILE A 499 -15.24 -4.82 -8.88
C ILE A 499 -15.78 -4.49 -7.49
N ALA A 500 -14.93 -4.34 -6.47
CA ALA A 500 -15.33 -3.98 -5.12
C ALA A 500 -16.06 -2.63 -5.07
N THR A 501 -15.56 -1.63 -5.78
CA THR A 501 -16.19 -0.30 -5.87
C THR A 501 -17.61 -0.40 -6.43
N ARG A 502 -17.83 -1.19 -7.48
CA ARG A 502 -19.15 -1.39 -8.08
C ARG A 502 -20.09 -2.22 -7.20
N MET A 503 -19.58 -3.29 -6.59
CA MET A 503 -20.34 -4.09 -5.63
C MET A 503 -20.78 -3.24 -4.44
N ASN A 504 -19.92 -2.38 -3.90
CA ASN A 504 -20.28 -1.47 -2.82
C ASN A 504 -21.36 -0.47 -3.23
N ARG A 505 -21.38 0.00 -4.48
CA ARG A 505 -22.47 0.82 -5.03
C ARG A 505 -23.78 0.03 -5.04
N ILE A 506 -23.75 -1.19 -5.56
CA ILE A 506 -24.91 -2.08 -5.58
C ILE A 506 -25.42 -2.38 -4.17
N LEU A 507 -24.55 -2.51 -3.17
CA LEU A 507 -24.93 -2.72 -1.78
C LEU A 507 -25.59 -1.47 -1.15
N LYS A 508 -25.10 -0.27 -1.46
CA LYS A 508 -25.60 1.02 -0.94
C LYS A 508 -26.94 1.45 -1.56
N ASP A 509 -27.18 1.18 -2.85
CA ASP A 509 -28.37 1.64 -3.57
C ASP A 509 -29.72 1.07 -3.03
N ARG A 510 -29.67 0.09 -2.14
CA ARG A 510 -30.89 -0.47 -1.52
C ARG A 510 -31.15 0.01 -0.09
N SER A 511 -30.14 0.49 0.62
CA SER A 511 -30.38 1.08 1.96
C SER A 511 -31.25 2.35 1.87
N THR A 512 -31.08 3.12 0.79
CA THR A 512 -31.90 4.29 0.49
C THR A 512 -33.34 3.96 0.07
N ALA A 513 -33.57 2.83 -0.61
CA ALA A 513 -34.90 2.42 -1.05
C ALA A 513 -35.75 1.81 0.10
N GLU A 514 -35.12 1.08 1.01
CA GLU A 514 -35.80 0.52 2.19
C GLU A 514 -36.09 1.58 3.27
N GLU A 515 -35.21 2.60 3.42
CA GLU A 515 -35.47 3.76 4.29
C GLU A 515 -36.63 4.63 3.77
N VAL A 516 -36.71 4.86 2.46
CA VAL A 516 -37.81 5.61 1.83
C VAL A 516 -39.14 4.88 1.94
N THR A 517 -39.13 3.54 1.85
CA THR A 517 -40.37 2.73 1.98
C THR A 517 -40.85 2.67 3.43
N GLN A 518 -39.96 2.60 4.42
CA GLN A 518 -40.33 2.65 5.84
C GLN A 518 -40.75 4.05 6.31
N GLU A 519 -40.26 5.10 5.68
CA GLU A 519 -40.67 6.48 5.98
C GLU A 519 -42.05 6.80 5.34
N SER A 520 -42.35 6.22 4.17
CA SER A 520 -43.67 6.36 3.53
C SER A 520 -44.76 5.56 4.26
N GLU A 521 -44.47 4.38 4.82
CA GLU A 521 -45.42 3.62 5.65
C GLU A 521 -45.69 4.25 7.02
N LYS A 522 -44.73 5.03 7.56
CA LYS A 522 -44.95 5.77 8.84
C LYS A 522 -45.68 7.09 8.69
N VAL A 523 -45.90 7.57 7.50
CA VAL A 523 -46.65 8.80 7.20
C VAL A 523 -48.11 8.48 6.86
N GLU A 524 -48.46 7.22 6.61
CA GLU A 524 -49.83 6.74 6.34
C GLU A 524 -50.53 6.11 7.58
N GLU A 525 -49.82 5.96 8.72
CA GLU A 525 -50.43 5.69 10.05
C GLU A 525 -50.54 7.00 10.89
#